data_05c2d92d50afe8ab13bf8c690150cb83
#
_entry.id   05c2d92d50afe8ab13bf8c690150cb83
#
_cell.length_a   1.000
_cell.length_b   1.000
_cell.length_c   1.000
_cell.angle_alpha   90.00
_cell.angle_beta   90.00
_cell.angle_gamma   90.00
#
_symmetry.space_group_name_H-M   'P 1'
#
loop_
_entity.id
_entity.type
_entity.pdbx_description
1 polymer ?
#
loop_
_entity_poly.entity_id
_entity_poly.type
_entity_poly.pdbx_seq_one_letter_code
_entity_poly.pdbx_strand_id
1 'polypeptide(L)' 'MTGLDKITSQIQEEAEVSAKERLDAANKEAEQILADAQAACKVMEQEALEKAAAEKANQDGRAHSAAEQKRKTALLQT' A
#
# COMPACT_ATOMS: atom_id res chain seq x y z
N MET A 1 -44.47 16.99 -31.89
CA MET A 1 -43.19 16.35 -31.96
C MET A 1 -42.91 15.78 -33.33
N THR A 2 -41.78 16.15 -33.89
CA THR A 2 -41.32 15.59 -35.15
C THR A 2 -40.48 14.37 -34.95
N GLY A 3 -40.26 13.55 -35.98
CA GLY A 3 -39.36 12.39 -35.92
C GLY A 3 -37.93 12.78 -35.58
N LEU A 4 -37.51 13.98 -35.98
CA LEU A 4 -36.20 14.53 -35.69
C LEU A 4 -36.01 14.75 -34.16
N ASP A 5 -37.05 15.28 -33.50
CA ASP A 5 -36.99 15.53 -32.04
C ASP A 5 -36.82 14.21 -31.28
N LYS A 6 -37.48 13.18 -31.73
CA LYS A 6 -37.41 11.84 -31.13
C LYS A 6 -36.03 11.25 -31.30
N ILE A 7 -35.43 11.36 -32.48
CA ILE A 7 -34.08 10.88 -32.75
C ILE A 7 -33.07 11.64 -31.92
N THR A 8 -33.18 12.97 -31.84
CA THR A 8 -32.31 13.83 -31.05
C THR A 8 -32.37 13.45 -29.56
N SER A 9 -33.57 13.22 -29.02
CA SER A 9 -33.75 12.77 -27.62
C SER A 9 -33.09 11.44 -27.37
N GLN A 10 -33.23 10.47 -28.29
CA GLN A 10 -32.61 9.17 -28.14
C GLN A 10 -31.10 9.25 -28.15
N ILE A 11 -30.53 10.03 -29.04
CA ILE A 11 -29.08 10.24 -29.11
C ILE A 11 -28.57 10.86 -27.81
N GLN A 12 -29.30 11.84 -27.29
CA GLN A 12 -28.95 12.51 -26.04
C GLN A 12 -29.01 11.56 -24.86
N GLU A 13 -30.06 10.75 -24.76
CA GLU A 13 -30.19 9.75 -23.69
C GLU A 13 -29.08 8.71 -23.75
N GLU A 14 -28.76 8.21 -24.95
CA GLU A 14 -27.67 7.24 -25.14
C GLU A 14 -26.33 7.85 -24.75
N ALA A 15 -26.09 9.12 -25.09
CA ALA A 15 -24.87 9.83 -24.71
C ALA A 15 -24.76 9.98 -23.21
N GLU A 16 -25.88 10.32 -22.54
CA GLU A 16 -25.92 10.47 -21.07
C GLU A 16 -25.64 9.14 -20.38
N VAL A 17 -26.25 8.05 -20.86
CA VAL A 17 -26.03 6.71 -20.30
C VAL A 17 -24.57 6.30 -20.49
N SER A 18 -24.03 6.52 -21.69
CA SER A 18 -22.64 6.18 -21.98
C SER A 18 -21.67 6.98 -21.09
N ALA A 19 -21.93 8.27 -20.90
CA ALA A 19 -21.12 9.12 -20.04
C ALA A 19 -21.17 8.63 -18.59
N LYS A 20 -22.35 8.28 -18.10
CA LYS A 20 -22.51 7.75 -16.74
C LYS A 20 -21.77 6.44 -16.56
N GLU A 21 -21.87 5.54 -17.51
CA GLU A 21 -21.17 4.25 -17.47
C GLU A 21 -19.65 4.44 -17.42
N ARG A 22 -19.14 5.40 -18.20
CA ARG A 22 -17.71 5.74 -18.20
C ARG A 22 -17.26 6.32 -16.87
N LEU A 23 -18.06 7.19 -16.28
CA LEU A 23 -17.77 7.77 -14.97
C LEU A 23 -17.79 6.70 -13.88
N ASP A 24 -18.79 5.82 -13.90
CA ASP A 24 -18.88 4.73 -12.94
C ASP A 24 -17.68 3.78 -13.06
N ALA A 25 -17.28 3.46 -14.29
CA ALA A 25 -16.11 2.62 -14.54
C ALA A 25 -14.82 3.30 -14.05
N ALA A 26 -14.66 4.60 -14.33
CA ALA A 26 -13.52 5.37 -13.89
C ALA A 26 -13.44 5.46 -12.38
N ASN A 27 -14.59 5.66 -11.71
CA ASN A 27 -14.67 5.70 -10.25
C ASN A 27 -14.29 4.37 -9.62
N LYS A 28 -14.76 3.26 -10.20
CA LYS A 28 -14.40 1.92 -9.71
C LYS A 28 -12.92 1.65 -9.88
N GLU A 29 -12.36 2.05 -11.01
CA GLU A 29 -10.93 1.90 -11.26
C GLU A 29 -10.12 2.72 -10.25
N ALA A 30 -10.53 3.96 -10.00
CA ALA A 30 -9.87 4.82 -9.02
C ALA A 30 -9.93 4.22 -7.62
N GLU A 31 -11.09 3.69 -7.21
CA GLU A 31 -11.25 3.02 -5.92
C GLU A 31 -10.33 1.80 -5.81
N GLN A 32 -10.21 1.03 -6.89
CA GLN A 32 -9.33 -0.14 -6.92
C GLN A 32 -7.86 0.26 -6.80
N ILE A 33 -7.46 1.31 -7.51
CA ILE A 33 -6.10 1.83 -7.44
C ILE A 33 -5.77 2.28 -6.02
N LEU A 34 -6.69 3.00 -5.38
CA LEU A 34 -6.50 3.44 -3.99
C LEU A 34 -6.43 2.27 -3.02
N ALA A 35 -7.31 1.29 -3.20
CA ALA A 35 -7.30 0.09 -2.35
C ALA A 35 -6.00 -0.69 -2.50
N ASP A 36 -5.51 -0.85 -3.73
CA ASP A 36 -4.26 -1.55 -4.00
C ASP A 36 -3.07 -0.78 -3.42
N ALA A 37 -3.07 0.54 -3.53
CA ALA A 37 -2.04 1.38 -2.95
C ALA A 37 -2.01 1.30 -1.43
N GLN A 38 -3.18 1.31 -0.79
CA GLN A 38 -3.30 1.17 0.66
C GLN A 38 -2.80 -0.20 1.13
N ALA A 39 -3.15 -1.25 0.40
CA ALA A 39 -2.68 -2.61 0.69
C ALA A 39 -1.16 -2.70 0.56
N ALA A 40 -0.60 -2.12 -0.50
CA ALA A 40 0.85 -2.09 -0.70
C ALA A 40 1.56 -1.31 0.41
N CYS A 41 0.99 -0.19 0.85
CA CYS A 41 1.55 0.58 1.98
C CYS A 41 1.57 -0.24 3.27
N LYS A 42 0.50 -0.97 3.55
CA LYS A 42 0.45 -1.84 4.75
C LYS A 42 1.52 -2.91 4.72
N VAL A 43 1.73 -3.53 3.56
CA VAL A 43 2.78 -4.53 3.39
C VAL A 43 4.15 -3.91 3.62
N MET A 44 4.40 -2.74 3.05
CA MET A 44 5.68 -2.04 3.22
C MET A 44 5.92 -1.65 4.68
N GLU A 45 4.89 -1.18 5.38
CA GLU A 45 4.99 -0.87 6.81
C GLU A 45 5.32 -2.10 7.63
N GLN A 46 4.65 -3.20 7.34
CA GLN A 46 4.88 -4.48 8.02
C GLN A 46 6.32 -4.97 7.80
N GLU A 47 6.77 -4.92 6.56
CA GLU A 47 8.15 -5.32 6.22
C GLU A 47 9.17 -4.42 6.91
N ALA A 48 8.92 -3.12 6.97
CA ALA A 48 9.79 -2.16 7.64
C ALA A 48 9.87 -2.46 9.15
N LEU A 49 8.74 -2.75 9.77
CA LEU A 49 8.68 -3.10 11.20
C LEU A 49 9.43 -4.41 11.49
N GLU A 50 9.24 -5.42 10.65
CA GLU A 50 9.92 -6.70 10.78
C GLU A 50 11.43 -6.53 10.62
N LYS A 51 11.85 -5.74 9.64
CA LYS A 51 13.25 -5.46 9.40
C LYS A 51 13.87 -4.71 10.58
N ALA A 52 13.18 -3.69 11.09
CA ALA A 52 13.66 -2.93 12.26
C ALA A 52 13.78 -3.82 13.49
N ALA A 53 12.82 -4.70 13.72
CA ALA A 53 12.86 -5.66 14.84
C ALA A 53 14.03 -6.63 14.70
N ALA A 54 14.28 -7.11 13.48
CA ALA A 54 15.41 -8.01 13.22
C ALA A 54 16.75 -7.31 13.43
N GLU A 55 16.87 -6.07 12.98
CA GLU A 55 18.08 -5.25 13.19
C GLU A 55 18.33 -4.99 14.66
N LYS A 56 17.27 -4.66 15.40
CA LYS A 56 17.37 -4.44 16.85
C LYS A 56 17.83 -5.69 17.57
N ALA A 57 17.23 -6.83 17.26
CA ALA A 57 17.62 -8.12 17.85
C ALA A 57 19.08 -8.44 17.55
N ASN A 58 19.52 -8.14 16.32
CA ASN A 58 20.89 -8.37 15.89
C ASN A 58 21.87 -7.47 16.66
N GLN A 59 21.53 -6.20 16.81
CA GLN A 59 22.34 -5.23 17.57
C GLN A 59 22.43 -5.62 19.07
N ASP A 60 21.28 -6.01 19.64
CA ASP A 60 21.23 -6.46 21.03
C ASP A 60 22.08 -7.71 21.22
N GLY A 61 22.03 -8.64 20.29
CA GLY A 61 22.87 -9.85 20.30
C GLY A 61 24.36 -9.52 20.23
N ARG A 62 24.74 -8.60 19.38
CA ARG A 62 26.13 -8.16 19.25
C ARG A 62 26.62 -7.47 20.53
N ALA A 63 25.78 -6.62 21.11
CA ALA A 63 26.10 -5.91 22.35
C ALA A 63 26.28 -6.91 23.50
N HIS A 64 25.42 -7.91 23.57
CA HIS A 64 25.51 -8.96 24.58
C HIS A 64 26.81 -9.78 24.41
N SER A 65 27.12 -10.19 23.21
CA SER A 65 28.35 -10.94 22.90
C SER A 65 29.60 -10.12 23.21
N ALA A 66 29.60 -8.83 22.88
CA ALA A 66 30.71 -7.94 23.16
C ALA A 66 30.92 -7.79 24.68
N ALA A 67 29.82 -7.64 25.43
CA ALA A 67 29.88 -7.54 26.90
C ALA A 67 30.41 -8.82 27.53
N GLU A 68 29.98 -10.00 27.04
CA GLU A 68 30.49 -11.27 27.50
C GLU A 68 31.98 -11.46 27.22
N GLN A 69 32.41 -11.03 26.03
CA GLN A 69 33.81 -11.08 25.64
C GLN A 69 34.69 -10.23 26.55
N LYS A 70 34.24 -9.01 26.84
CA LYS A 70 34.91 -8.11 27.79
C LYS A 70 35.04 -8.74 29.17
N ARG A 71 33.96 -9.35 29.64
CA ARG A 71 33.95 -9.98 30.95
C ARG A 71 34.93 -11.17 31.04
N LYS A 72 34.96 -12.00 29.99
CA LYS A 72 35.91 -13.14 29.90
C LYS A 72 37.35 -12.65 29.87
N THR A 73 37.61 -11.57 29.10
CA THR A 73 38.96 -11.00 29.01
C THR A 73 39.40 -10.44 30.36
N ALA A 74 38.52 -9.75 31.07
CA ALA A 74 38.82 -9.23 32.39
C ALA A 74 39.13 -10.34 33.40
N LEU A 75 38.35 -11.41 33.37
CA LEU A 75 38.58 -12.58 34.26
C LEU A 75 39.92 -13.25 33.97
N LEU A 76 40.32 -13.31 32.70
CA LEU A 76 41.62 -13.93 32.33
C LEU A 76 42.82 -13.06 32.71
N GLN A 77 42.64 -11.77 32.86
CA GLN A 77 43.71 -10.83 33.20
C GLN A 77 43.98 -10.74 34.70
N THR A 78 43.08 -11.19 35.49
CA THR A 78 43.26 -11.25 36.92
C THR A 78 43.82 -12.58 37.37
#